data_686ae05e5f0dd88ba3e439ee9655e14f
#
_entry.id   686ae05e5f0dd88ba3e439ee9655e14f
#
_cell.length_a   1.000
_cell.length_b   1.000
_cell.length_c   1.000
_cell.angle_alpha   90.00
_cell.angle_beta   90.00
_cell.angle_gamma   90.00
#
_symmetry.space_group_name_H-M   'P 1'
#
loop_
_entity.id
_entity.type
_entity.pdbx_description
1 polymer ?
#
loop_
_entity_poly.entity_id
_entity_poly.type
_entity_poly.pdbx_seq_one_letter_code
_entity_poly.pdbx_strand_id
1 'polypeptide(L)'
;MMTLVAALAKYEGAFAYHPGDSAALNAEILALMRSGLKTGTCDAWVIYVDGTEELPVVGRVDIALDWAGRAALATRTLAVERIAFDEMDEMRVAQQGEFRDLAHWRLGYEAYLTRAGRFAPDVDMMFERFEIVEDFGQ
;
A
#
# COMPACT_ATOMS: atom_id res chain seq x y z
N MET A 1 -12.71 -19.29 -6.03
CA MET A 1 -11.55 -18.39 -6.20
C MET A 1 -12.00 -17.15 -6.96
N MET A 2 -11.72 -15.96 -6.40
CA MET A 2 -12.08 -14.71 -7.08
C MET A 2 -11.00 -14.34 -8.10
N THR A 3 -11.39 -14.19 -9.35
CA THR A 3 -10.50 -13.67 -10.39
C THR A 3 -10.47 -12.15 -10.35
N LEU A 4 -9.42 -11.55 -10.90
CA LEU A 4 -9.34 -10.10 -11.04
C LEU A 4 -10.49 -9.57 -11.89
N VAL A 5 -10.82 -10.24 -13.00
CA VAL A 5 -11.92 -9.82 -13.88
C VAL A 5 -13.25 -9.77 -13.12
N ALA A 6 -13.54 -10.80 -12.32
CA ALA A 6 -14.77 -10.83 -11.52
C ALA A 6 -14.79 -9.74 -10.45
N ALA A 7 -13.66 -9.48 -9.79
CA ALA A 7 -13.56 -8.43 -8.78
C ALA A 7 -13.74 -7.04 -9.39
N LEU A 8 -13.14 -6.78 -10.55
CA LEU A 8 -13.32 -5.51 -11.26
C LEU A 8 -14.74 -5.29 -11.75
N ALA A 9 -15.44 -6.37 -12.09
CA ALA A 9 -16.86 -6.30 -12.46
C ALA A 9 -17.74 -5.96 -11.26
N LYS A 10 -17.36 -6.43 -10.07
CA LYS A 10 -18.09 -6.17 -8.82
C LYS A 10 -17.89 -4.75 -8.31
N TYR A 11 -16.67 -4.22 -8.44
CA TYR A 11 -16.30 -2.90 -7.92
C TYR A 11 -15.96 -1.96 -9.09
N GLU A 12 -16.97 -1.26 -9.59
CA GLU A 12 -16.83 -0.36 -10.71
C GLU A 12 -15.83 0.74 -10.41
N GLY A 13 -14.92 1.00 -11.36
CA GLY A 13 -13.87 2.01 -11.24
C GLY A 13 -12.65 1.58 -10.44
N ALA A 14 -12.61 0.33 -9.95
CA ALA A 14 -11.49 -0.18 -9.18
C ALA A 14 -10.23 -0.34 -10.02
N PHE A 15 -9.08 -0.07 -9.40
CA PHE A 15 -7.76 -0.40 -9.94
C PHE A 15 -7.16 -1.56 -9.15
N ALA A 16 -6.37 -2.38 -9.81
CA ALA A 16 -5.64 -3.48 -9.18
C ALA A 16 -4.25 -3.02 -8.77
N TYR A 17 -3.76 -3.56 -7.65
CA TYR A 17 -2.39 -3.30 -7.20
C TYR A 17 -1.81 -4.54 -6.54
N HIS A 18 -0.47 -4.67 -6.58
CA HIS A 18 0.26 -5.75 -5.91
C HIS A 18 0.91 -5.20 -4.63
N PRO A 19 0.44 -5.54 -3.44
CA PRO A 19 1.20 -5.26 -2.23
C PRO A 19 2.55 -6.00 -2.27
N GLY A 20 3.64 -5.28 -1.95
CA GLY A 20 4.98 -5.87 -1.94
C GLY A 20 5.60 -6.06 -3.32
N ASP A 21 6.91 -6.28 -3.33
CA ASP A 21 7.71 -6.44 -4.55
C ASP A 21 8.28 -7.85 -4.74
N SER A 22 7.83 -8.80 -3.92
CA SER A 22 8.17 -10.22 -4.01
C SER A 22 7.01 -11.07 -3.53
N ALA A 23 7.01 -12.36 -3.89
CA ALA A 23 5.98 -13.30 -3.45
C ALA A 23 5.90 -13.41 -1.92
N ALA A 24 7.05 -13.48 -1.26
CA ALA A 24 7.11 -13.58 0.20
C ALA A 24 6.57 -12.31 0.88
N LEU A 25 6.99 -11.13 0.41
CA LEU A 25 6.54 -9.87 0.98
C LEU A 25 5.05 -9.63 0.69
N ASN A 26 4.58 -9.97 -0.49
CA ASN A 26 3.15 -9.90 -0.82
C ASN A 26 2.30 -10.73 0.15
N ALA A 27 2.69 -11.98 0.40
CA ALA A 27 1.97 -12.85 1.33
C ALA A 27 1.98 -12.29 2.77
N GLU A 28 3.12 -11.76 3.22
CA GLU A 28 3.25 -11.14 4.54
C GLU A 28 2.36 -9.91 4.67
N ILE A 29 2.37 -9.01 3.68
CA ILE A 29 1.56 -7.80 3.70
C ILE A 29 0.06 -8.14 3.71
N LEU A 30 -0.37 -9.07 2.86
CA LEU A 30 -1.77 -9.50 2.84
C LEU A 30 -2.20 -10.08 4.19
N ALA A 31 -1.33 -10.86 4.84
CA ALA A 31 -1.61 -11.38 6.18
C ALA A 31 -1.74 -10.26 7.22
N LEU A 32 -0.86 -9.27 7.18
CA LEU A 32 -0.92 -8.11 8.07
C LEU A 32 -2.21 -7.29 7.85
N MET A 33 -2.62 -7.11 6.60
CA MET A 33 -3.87 -6.45 6.27
C MET A 33 -5.07 -7.21 6.84
N ARG A 34 -5.13 -8.53 6.64
CA ARG A 34 -6.22 -9.38 7.13
C ARG A 34 -6.31 -9.40 8.65
N SER A 35 -5.19 -9.35 9.34
CA SER A 35 -5.14 -9.33 10.81
C SER A 35 -5.54 -7.99 11.41
N GLY A 36 -5.64 -6.94 10.61
CA GLY A 36 -5.92 -5.58 11.07
C GLY A 36 -4.69 -4.83 11.59
N LEU A 37 -3.48 -5.42 11.53
CA LEU A 37 -2.24 -4.76 11.94
C LEU A 37 -1.79 -3.73 10.91
N LYS A 38 -2.12 -3.92 9.63
CA LYS A 38 -1.82 -2.97 8.58
C LYS A 38 -3.10 -2.32 8.09
N THR A 39 -3.26 -1.04 8.40
CA THR A 39 -4.39 -0.19 8.00
C THR A 39 -3.96 1.02 7.17
N GLY A 40 -2.68 1.12 6.87
CA GLY A 40 -2.11 2.17 6.05
C GLY A 40 -0.95 1.65 5.22
N THR A 41 -0.61 2.39 4.19
CA THR A 41 0.52 2.10 3.30
C THR A 41 1.19 3.38 2.85
N CYS A 42 2.44 3.27 2.40
CA CYS A 42 3.26 4.41 2.04
C CYS A 42 4.14 4.05 0.84
N ASP A 43 4.35 5.01 -0.05
CA ASP A 43 5.36 4.90 -1.10
C ASP A 43 5.78 6.30 -1.56
N ALA A 44 6.79 6.37 -2.40
CA ALA A 44 7.27 7.64 -2.94
C ALA A 44 6.17 8.34 -3.76
N TRP A 45 5.95 9.62 -3.52
CA TRP A 45 4.92 10.38 -4.24
C TRP A 45 5.12 10.37 -5.75
N VAL A 46 6.38 10.38 -6.20
CA VAL A 46 6.72 10.47 -7.62
C VAL A 46 6.15 9.32 -8.45
N ILE A 47 6.01 8.11 -7.89
CA ILE A 47 5.49 6.97 -8.66
C ILE A 47 4.02 7.15 -9.07
N TYR A 48 3.29 8.00 -8.35
CA TYR A 48 1.88 8.33 -8.65
C TYR A 48 1.77 9.47 -9.65
N VAL A 49 2.82 10.30 -9.76
CA VAL A 49 2.87 11.42 -10.72
C VAL A 49 3.38 10.94 -12.08
N ASP A 50 4.36 10.01 -12.10
CA ASP A 50 4.95 9.52 -13.34
C ASP A 50 4.14 8.40 -14.03
N GLY A 51 3.05 7.97 -13.41
CA GLY A 51 2.16 6.94 -13.98
C GLY A 51 2.57 5.51 -13.68
N THR A 52 3.60 5.28 -12.84
CA THR A 52 4.01 3.93 -12.43
C THR A 52 2.91 3.24 -11.65
N GLU A 53 2.25 3.99 -10.74
CA GLU A 53 1.15 3.51 -9.91
C GLU A 53 -0.04 4.46 -10.00
N GLU A 54 -1.24 3.94 -9.80
CA GLU A 54 -2.45 4.75 -9.72
C GLU A 54 -2.61 5.34 -8.33
N LEU A 55 -2.78 6.67 -8.24
CA LEU A 55 -2.99 7.34 -6.96
C LEU A 55 -4.33 6.89 -6.35
N PRO A 56 -4.33 6.45 -5.09
CA PRO A 56 -5.59 6.15 -4.40
C PRO A 56 -6.50 7.37 -4.34
N VAL A 57 -7.81 7.13 -4.37
CA VAL A 57 -8.83 8.18 -4.29
C VAL A 57 -9.75 7.86 -3.11
N VAL A 58 -9.95 8.82 -2.23
CA VAL A 58 -10.84 8.65 -1.07
C VAL A 58 -12.22 8.19 -1.52
N GLY A 59 -12.70 7.11 -0.92
CA GLY A 59 -13.98 6.47 -1.23
C GLY A 59 -13.94 5.42 -2.32
N ARG A 60 -12.87 5.36 -3.13
CA ARG A 60 -12.75 4.34 -4.17
C ARG A 60 -12.32 3.00 -3.56
N VAL A 61 -12.92 1.93 -4.08
CA VAL A 61 -12.50 0.56 -3.77
C VAL A 61 -11.50 0.11 -4.83
N ASP A 62 -10.37 -0.43 -4.39
CA ASP A 62 -9.35 -1.00 -5.25
C ASP A 62 -9.10 -2.47 -4.86
N ILE A 63 -8.47 -3.22 -5.75
CA ILE A 63 -8.29 -4.68 -5.59
C ILE A 63 -6.82 -4.97 -5.32
N ALA A 64 -6.53 -5.48 -4.11
CA ALA A 64 -5.22 -5.99 -3.75
C ALA A 64 -5.07 -7.42 -4.30
N LEU A 65 -4.00 -7.65 -5.05
CA LEU A 65 -3.73 -8.93 -5.70
C LEU A 65 -2.78 -9.78 -4.85
N ASP A 66 -2.97 -11.09 -4.90
CA ASP A 66 -1.93 -12.02 -4.49
C ASP A 66 -0.83 -12.08 -5.56
N TRP A 67 0.24 -12.81 -5.28
CA TRP A 67 1.37 -12.84 -6.21
C TRP A 67 1.06 -13.56 -7.53
N ALA A 68 0.04 -14.41 -7.55
CA ALA A 68 -0.45 -15.06 -8.78
C ALA A 68 -1.37 -14.16 -9.61
N GLY A 69 -1.68 -12.96 -9.14
CA GLY A 69 -2.57 -12.01 -9.83
C GLY A 69 -4.05 -12.24 -9.58
N ARG A 70 -4.39 -13.05 -8.57
CA ARG A 70 -5.79 -13.25 -8.17
C ARG A 70 -6.22 -12.16 -7.21
N ALA A 71 -7.51 -11.83 -7.21
CA ALA A 71 -8.06 -10.89 -6.24
C ALA A 71 -8.00 -11.48 -4.83
N ALA A 72 -7.28 -10.83 -3.92
CA ALA A 72 -7.16 -11.25 -2.52
C ALA A 72 -8.08 -10.44 -1.62
N LEU A 73 -8.05 -9.12 -1.73
CA LEU A 73 -8.82 -8.19 -0.90
C LEU A 73 -9.37 -7.07 -1.76
N ALA A 74 -10.56 -6.57 -1.39
CA ALA A 74 -11.06 -5.27 -1.84
C ALA A 74 -10.87 -4.27 -0.70
N THR A 75 -10.24 -3.14 -0.97
CA THR A 75 -9.92 -2.12 0.02
C THR A 75 -10.51 -0.77 -0.39
N ARG A 76 -11.10 -0.05 0.58
CA ARG A 76 -11.58 1.32 0.35
C ARG A 76 -10.61 2.30 0.95
N THR A 77 -10.22 3.29 0.16
CA THR A 77 -9.35 4.38 0.61
C THR A 77 -10.12 5.31 1.53
N LEU A 78 -9.61 5.55 2.74
CA LEU A 78 -10.19 6.43 3.75
C LEU A 78 -9.53 7.81 3.76
N ALA A 79 -8.22 7.88 3.53
CA ALA A 79 -7.46 9.12 3.52
C ALA A 79 -6.21 8.98 2.65
N VAL A 80 -5.82 10.04 1.99
CA VAL A 80 -4.59 10.15 1.22
C VAL A 80 -3.86 11.42 1.66
N GLU A 81 -2.60 11.28 2.05
CA GLU A 81 -1.77 12.39 2.47
C GLU A 81 -0.48 12.44 1.65
N ARG A 82 -0.02 13.66 1.36
CA ARG A 82 1.33 13.90 0.86
C ARG A 82 2.15 14.42 2.02
N ILE A 83 3.19 13.70 2.40
CA ILE A 83 4.00 14.00 3.57
C ILE A 83 5.48 13.81 3.24
N ALA A 84 6.34 14.74 3.70
CA ALA A 84 7.77 14.59 3.51
C ALA A 84 8.33 13.43 4.33
N PHE A 85 9.35 12.76 3.81
CA PHE A 85 10.01 11.63 4.49
C PHE A 85 10.39 11.97 5.93
N ASP A 86 10.97 13.14 6.16
CA ASP A 86 11.42 13.59 7.49
C ASP A 86 10.27 14.04 8.40
N GLU A 87 9.05 14.13 7.89
CA GLU A 87 7.84 14.44 8.65
C GLU A 87 7.03 13.20 9.05
N MET A 88 7.46 12.00 8.62
CA MET A 88 6.81 10.75 9.03
C MET A 88 6.86 10.62 10.56
N ASP A 89 5.84 10.01 11.15
CA ASP A 89 5.71 9.89 12.60
C ASP A 89 5.38 8.46 13.06
N GLU A 90 5.49 8.24 14.37
CA GLU A 90 5.24 6.93 14.97
C GLU A 90 3.82 6.42 14.74
N MET A 91 2.83 7.31 14.74
CA MET A 91 1.44 6.90 14.53
C MET A 91 1.22 6.32 13.13
N ARG A 92 1.73 7.01 12.10
CA ARG A 92 1.62 6.54 10.72
C ARG A 92 2.44 5.28 10.46
N VAL A 93 3.61 5.18 11.10
CA VAL A 93 4.43 3.95 11.03
C VAL A 93 3.69 2.76 11.64
N ALA A 94 3.07 2.94 12.80
CA ALA A 94 2.27 1.90 13.45
C ALA A 94 1.11 1.41 12.55
N GLN A 95 0.45 2.33 11.84
CA GLN A 95 -0.64 2.00 10.92
C GLN A 95 -0.18 1.17 9.72
N GLN A 96 1.10 1.28 9.34
CA GLN A 96 1.66 0.47 8.25
C GLN A 96 1.88 -0.99 8.66
N GLY A 97 2.07 -1.27 9.95
CA GLY A 97 2.11 -2.63 10.50
C GLY A 97 3.37 -3.44 10.17
N GLU A 98 4.34 -2.86 9.46
CA GLU A 98 5.52 -3.58 8.95
C GLU A 98 6.81 -3.25 9.70
N PHE A 99 6.81 -2.22 10.54
CA PHE A 99 8.01 -1.70 11.19
C PHE A 99 7.79 -1.57 12.69
N ARG A 100 8.85 -1.80 13.47
CA ARG A 100 8.79 -1.72 14.93
C ARG A 100 8.51 -0.31 15.43
N ASP A 101 9.15 0.68 14.77
CA ASP A 101 9.11 2.08 15.16
C ASP A 101 9.56 2.98 13.98
N LEU A 102 9.55 4.27 14.22
CA LEU A 102 9.93 5.27 13.21
C LEU A 102 11.38 5.10 12.75
N ALA A 103 12.31 4.79 13.67
CA ALA A 103 13.71 4.58 13.31
C ALA A 103 13.88 3.39 12.36
N HIS A 104 13.20 2.28 12.64
CA HIS A 104 13.18 1.10 11.78
C HIS A 104 12.57 1.42 10.41
N TRP A 105 11.47 2.16 10.37
CA TRP A 105 10.83 2.61 9.14
C TRP A 105 11.78 3.47 8.29
N ARG A 106 12.47 4.42 8.91
CA ARG A 106 13.43 5.28 8.21
C ARG A 106 14.55 4.49 7.55
N LEU A 107 15.12 3.53 8.29
CA LEU A 107 16.19 2.67 7.75
C LEU A 107 15.70 1.88 6.53
N GLY A 108 14.54 1.25 6.64
CA GLY A 108 13.97 0.44 5.55
C GLY A 108 13.63 1.25 4.32
N TYR A 109 12.94 2.37 4.49
CA TYR A 109 12.56 3.21 3.36
C TYR A 109 13.71 3.99 2.76
N GLU A 110 14.69 4.43 3.55
CA GLU A 110 15.90 5.05 3.01
C GLU A 110 16.62 4.07 2.09
N ALA A 111 16.79 2.82 2.52
CA ALA A 111 17.43 1.79 1.70
C ALA A 111 16.63 1.51 0.42
N TYR A 112 15.31 1.37 0.53
CA TYR A 112 14.41 1.14 -0.61
C TYR A 112 14.45 2.29 -1.62
N LEU A 113 14.30 3.53 -1.14
CA LEU A 113 14.30 4.71 -2.00
C LEU A 113 15.66 4.97 -2.63
N THR A 114 16.75 4.68 -1.91
CA THR A 114 18.12 4.80 -2.44
C THR A 114 18.34 3.81 -3.58
N ARG A 115 17.90 2.56 -3.42
CA ARG A 115 17.98 1.56 -4.51
C ARG A 115 17.20 1.99 -5.74
N ALA A 116 16.08 2.67 -5.55
CA ALA A 116 15.25 3.19 -6.64
C ALA A 116 15.78 4.52 -7.23
N GLY A 117 16.84 5.09 -6.65
CA GLY A 117 17.37 6.39 -7.08
C GLY A 117 16.50 7.58 -6.72
N ARG A 118 15.69 7.46 -5.65
CA ARG A 118 14.65 8.45 -5.31
C ARG A 118 14.80 9.04 -3.91
N PHE A 119 15.85 8.69 -3.17
CA PHE A 119 15.97 9.16 -1.80
C PHE A 119 16.46 10.60 -1.71
N ALA A 120 15.79 11.39 -0.88
CA ALA A 120 16.27 12.65 -0.29
C ALA A 120 15.64 12.75 1.11
N PRO A 121 16.28 13.40 2.08
CA PRO A 121 15.73 13.49 3.45
C PRO A 121 14.33 14.11 3.52
N ASP A 122 13.98 14.95 2.56
CA ASP A 122 12.70 15.63 2.47
C ASP A 122 11.83 15.15 1.30
N VAL A 123 12.16 13.98 0.74
CA VAL A 123 11.39 13.43 -0.40
C VAL A 123 9.92 13.27 -0.03
N ASP A 124 9.04 13.67 -0.94
CA ASP A 124 7.61 13.52 -0.72
C ASP A 124 7.17 12.06 -0.79
N MET A 125 6.37 11.67 0.17
CA MET A 125 5.77 10.35 0.29
C MET A 125 4.25 10.46 0.17
N MET A 126 3.63 9.45 -0.39
CA MET A 126 2.19 9.22 -0.31
C MET A 126 1.93 8.33 0.89
N PHE A 127 1.00 8.73 1.76
CA PHE A 127 0.51 7.89 2.84
C PHE A 127 -1.00 7.74 2.69
N GLU A 128 -1.45 6.48 2.66
CA GLU A 128 -2.86 6.14 2.51
C GLU A 128 -3.33 5.36 3.73
N ARG A 129 -4.53 5.70 4.26
CA ARG A 129 -5.27 4.82 5.17
C ARG A 129 -6.42 4.17 4.40
N PHE A 130 -6.67 2.90 4.71
CA PHE A 130 -7.71 2.12 4.04
C PHE A 130 -8.42 1.20 5.01
N GLU A 131 -9.56 0.64 4.56
CA GLU A 131 -10.26 -0.44 5.23
C GLU A 131 -10.53 -1.58 4.26
N ILE A 132 -10.60 -2.81 4.76
CA ILE A 132 -11.00 -3.96 3.96
C ILE A 132 -12.52 -3.97 3.86
N VAL A 133 -13.06 -4.00 2.65
CA VAL A 133 -14.51 -4.13 2.41
C VAL A 133 -14.89 -5.54 2.02
N GLU A 134 -13.95 -6.33 1.51
CA GLU A 134 -14.17 -7.74 1.20
C GLU A 134 -12.86 -8.51 1.22
N ASP A 135 -12.86 -9.70 1.82
CA ASP A 135 -11.76 -10.65 1.77
C ASP A 135 -12.19 -11.81 0.86
N PHE A 136 -11.46 -12.03 -0.23
CA PHE A 136 -11.79 -13.07 -1.19
C PHE A 136 -11.19 -14.43 -0.84
N GLY A 137 -10.43 -14.52 0.25
CA GLY A 137 -9.95 -15.78 0.80
C GLY A 137 -8.75 -16.40 0.09
N GLN A 138 -7.99 -15.61 -0.66
CA GLN A 138 -6.81 -16.10 -1.42
C GLN A 138 -5.54 -16.00 -0.59
#